data_a862d1752a728b967b715da063493080
#
_entry.id   a862d1752a728b967b715da063493080
#
_cell.length_a   1.000
_cell.length_b   1.000
_cell.length_c   1.000
_cell.angle_alpha   90.00
_cell.angle_beta   90.00
_cell.angle_gamma   90.00
#
_symmetry.space_group_name_H-M   'P 1'
#
loop_
_entity.id
_entity.type
_entity.pdbx_description
1 polymer ?
#
loop_
_entity_poly.entity_id
_entity_poly.type
_entity_poly.pdbx_seq_one_letter_code
_entity_poly.pdbx_strand_id
1 'polypeptide(L)'
;PSRIYVTGHSNGSHMTQELARRIPERFAAFAPTGAMDGWDPQVRPLEGCAQRPVWFMLGEYDIASVSLDPGTIARATLENYCHSNGVEPRFENWYDNGKYHTLVMYDQNHAPMVCFTVIRSCPHTYTAEMAQLTWDHFMCHFRRNEDGSIRYDG
;
A
#
# COMPACT_ATOMS: atom_id res chain seq x y z
N PRO A 1 21.15 1.39 5.44
CA PRO A 1 20.59 0.10 5.04
C PRO A 1 19.54 0.28 3.93
N SER A 2 19.64 -0.48 2.85
CA SER A 2 18.75 -0.35 1.68
C SER A 2 17.47 -1.21 1.78
N ARG A 3 17.37 -2.06 2.80
CA ARG A 3 16.31 -3.06 2.97
C ARG A 3 15.65 -2.96 4.35
N ILE A 4 14.99 -1.86 4.60
CA ILE A 4 14.15 -1.69 5.78
C ILE A 4 12.71 -1.57 5.29
N TYR A 5 11.82 -2.35 5.85
CA TYR A 5 10.42 -2.41 5.47
C TYR A 5 9.54 -2.18 6.69
N VAL A 6 8.34 -1.70 6.47
CA VAL A 6 7.38 -1.51 7.56
C VAL A 6 6.03 -2.07 7.20
N THR A 7 5.45 -2.80 8.13
CA THR A 7 4.10 -3.31 8.06
C THR A 7 3.40 -3.08 9.40
N GLY A 8 2.10 -3.07 9.40
CA GLY A 8 1.32 -2.92 10.60
C GLY A 8 -0.16 -3.16 10.33
N HIS A 9 -0.87 -3.68 11.33
CA HIS A 9 -2.29 -3.98 11.25
C HIS A 9 -3.12 -3.02 12.09
N SER A 10 -4.27 -2.59 11.55
CA SER A 10 -5.22 -1.73 12.26
C SER A 10 -4.56 -0.41 12.71
N ASN A 11 -4.34 -0.21 14.00
CA ASN A 11 -3.59 0.93 14.52
C ASN A 11 -2.16 0.97 13.98
N GLY A 12 -1.54 -0.20 13.80
CA GLY A 12 -0.23 -0.35 13.14
C GLY A 12 -0.25 0.05 11.67
N SER A 13 -1.37 -0.12 10.99
CA SER A 13 -1.55 0.38 9.62
C SER A 13 -1.49 1.92 9.58
N HIS A 14 -2.16 2.59 10.51
CA HIS A 14 -2.07 4.05 10.63
C HIS A 14 -0.63 4.50 10.91
N MET A 15 0.08 3.80 11.78
CA MET A 15 1.50 4.10 12.06
C MET A 15 2.36 3.87 10.81
N THR A 16 2.13 2.79 10.06
CA THR A 16 2.84 2.51 8.81
C THR A 16 2.64 3.66 7.80
N GLN A 17 1.41 4.14 7.67
CA GLN A 17 1.09 5.26 6.78
C GLN A 17 1.69 6.58 7.28
N GLU A 18 1.74 6.79 8.59
CA GLU A 18 2.39 7.96 9.18
C GLU A 18 3.91 7.97 8.94
N LEU A 19 4.56 6.81 9.04
CA LEU A 19 5.98 6.66 8.69
C LEU A 19 6.22 6.90 7.20
N ALA A 20 5.34 6.39 6.34
CA ALA A 20 5.39 6.64 4.90
C ALA A 20 5.20 8.14 4.57
N ARG A 21 4.45 8.86 5.38
CA ARG A 21 4.26 10.30 5.20
C ARG A 21 5.48 11.10 5.62
N ARG A 22 6.05 10.80 6.78
CA ARG A 22 7.05 11.67 7.42
C ARG A 22 8.48 11.34 7.10
N ILE A 23 8.82 10.06 6.99
CA ILE A 23 10.21 9.61 6.82
C ILE A 23 10.32 8.47 5.79
N PRO A 24 9.72 8.64 4.60
CA PRO A 24 9.69 7.57 3.59
C PRO A 24 11.08 7.11 3.15
N GLU A 25 12.07 7.99 3.19
CA GLU A 25 13.45 7.70 2.79
C GLU A 25 14.14 6.63 3.66
N ARG A 26 13.56 6.32 4.81
CA ARG A 26 14.05 5.26 5.70
C ARG A 26 13.65 3.86 5.29
N PHE A 27 12.64 3.72 4.44
CA PHE A 27 12.00 2.43 4.15
C PHE A 27 11.96 2.16 2.65
N ALA A 28 12.17 0.89 2.29
CA ALA A 28 12.12 0.46 0.89
C ALA A 28 10.68 0.19 0.41
N ALA A 29 9.80 -0.30 1.30
CA ALA A 29 8.39 -0.52 0.97
C ALA A 29 7.53 -0.57 2.24
N PHE A 30 6.22 -0.43 2.04
CA PHE A 30 5.20 -0.34 3.10
C PHE A 30 4.08 -1.33 2.84
N ALA A 31 3.65 -2.06 3.88
CA ALA A 31 2.55 -3.02 3.77
C ALA A 31 1.53 -2.84 4.92
N PRO A 32 0.72 -1.77 4.88
CA PRO A 32 -0.33 -1.53 5.86
C PRO A 32 -1.51 -2.48 5.65
N THR A 33 -2.08 -3.01 6.74
CA THR A 33 -3.24 -3.90 6.69
C THR A 33 -4.35 -3.45 7.63
N GLY A 34 -5.61 -3.63 7.24
CA GLY A 34 -6.78 -3.41 8.08
C GLY A 34 -7.18 -1.96 8.32
N ALA A 35 -6.50 -1.00 7.73
CA ALA A 35 -6.89 0.42 7.77
C ALA A 35 -6.25 1.22 6.64
N MET A 36 -6.94 2.27 6.20
CA MET A 36 -6.45 3.24 5.22
C MET A 36 -6.83 4.63 5.74
N ASP A 37 -5.89 5.46 6.12
CA ASP A 37 -6.05 6.84 6.67
C ASP A 37 -7.39 7.13 7.40
N GLY A 38 -7.99 6.11 7.94
CA GLY A 38 -9.41 5.90 8.13
C GLY A 38 -10.07 6.55 9.35
N TRP A 39 -9.37 7.37 10.09
CA TRP A 39 -9.99 8.11 11.19
C TRP A 39 -10.17 9.59 10.84
N ASP A 40 -9.53 10.04 9.77
CA ASP A 40 -9.68 11.39 9.28
C ASP A 40 -10.60 11.36 8.04
N PRO A 41 -11.70 12.11 8.01
CA PRO A 41 -12.53 12.21 6.82
C PRO A 41 -11.81 12.82 5.63
N GLN A 42 -10.62 13.37 5.83
CA GLN A 42 -9.77 13.91 4.78
C GLN A 42 -8.44 13.14 4.72
N VAL A 43 -8.16 12.56 3.57
CA VAL A 43 -6.86 11.93 3.32
C VAL A 43 -5.78 13.01 3.36
N ARG A 44 -4.86 12.88 4.32
CA ARG A 44 -3.76 13.83 4.45
C ARG A 44 -2.74 13.63 3.32
N PRO A 45 -2.24 14.70 2.70
CA PRO A 45 -1.20 14.60 1.68
C PRO A 45 0.06 13.92 2.20
N LEU A 46 0.75 13.21 1.32
CA LEU A 46 2.07 12.69 1.60
C LEU A 46 3.10 13.83 1.51
N GLU A 47 4.04 13.86 2.46
CA GLU A 47 5.06 14.90 2.51
C GLU A 47 6.26 14.56 1.60
N GLY A 48 6.80 15.57 0.91
CA GLY A 48 7.98 15.42 0.07
C GLY A 48 7.76 14.64 -1.22
N CYS A 49 8.85 14.38 -1.94
CA CYS A 49 8.83 13.77 -3.27
C CYS A 49 9.35 12.32 -3.29
N ALA A 50 9.66 11.72 -2.14
CA ALA A 50 10.18 10.37 -2.09
C ALA A 50 9.12 9.33 -2.53
N GLN A 51 9.54 8.37 -3.33
CA GLN A 51 8.68 7.25 -3.69
C GLN A 51 8.36 6.37 -2.48
N ARG A 52 7.13 5.84 -2.43
CA ARG A 52 6.59 5.04 -1.32
C ARG A 52 5.87 3.83 -1.87
N PRO A 53 6.60 2.77 -2.30
CA PRO A 53 5.94 1.54 -2.73
C PRO A 53 5.05 1.01 -1.60
N VAL A 54 3.78 0.75 -1.89
CA VAL A 54 2.80 0.39 -0.87
C VAL A 54 1.87 -0.72 -1.34
N TRP A 55 1.59 -1.67 -0.44
CA TRP A 55 0.55 -2.69 -0.65
C TRP A 55 -0.40 -2.70 0.55
N PHE A 56 -1.61 -2.22 0.33
CA PHE A 56 -2.71 -2.28 1.30
C PHE A 56 -3.45 -3.60 1.20
N MET A 57 -3.74 -4.23 2.36
CA MET A 57 -4.64 -5.39 2.44
C MET A 57 -5.75 -5.13 3.45
N LEU A 58 -7.00 -5.29 3.02
CA LEU A 58 -8.18 -5.17 3.88
C LEU A 58 -9.12 -6.36 3.65
N GLY A 59 -9.85 -6.75 4.71
CA GLY A 59 -10.94 -7.71 4.58
C GLY A 59 -12.15 -7.08 3.91
N GLU A 60 -12.92 -7.88 3.18
CA GLU A 60 -14.19 -7.46 2.56
C GLU A 60 -15.18 -6.90 3.59
N TYR A 61 -15.16 -7.47 4.80
CA TYR A 61 -16.00 -7.05 5.93
C TYR A 61 -15.21 -6.30 7.00
N ASP A 62 -14.17 -5.60 6.59
CA ASP A 62 -13.35 -4.77 7.49
C ASP A 62 -14.16 -3.59 8.03
N ILE A 63 -13.66 -2.99 9.11
CA ILE A 63 -14.26 -1.78 9.73
C ILE A 63 -14.23 -0.62 8.73
N ALA A 64 -13.12 -0.46 8.00
CA ALA A 64 -13.00 0.52 6.95
C ALA A 64 -13.64 0.01 5.65
N SER A 65 -14.31 0.90 4.92
CA SER A 65 -14.88 0.56 3.61
C SER A 65 -13.77 0.25 2.60
N VAL A 66 -13.98 -0.83 1.85
CA VAL A 66 -13.10 -1.23 0.74
C VAL A 66 -13.54 -0.67 -0.62
N SER A 67 -14.59 0.16 -0.64
CA SER A 67 -15.10 0.76 -1.87
C SER A 67 -14.08 1.72 -2.48
N LEU A 68 -13.89 1.60 -3.78
CA LEU A 68 -13.06 2.52 -4.60
C LEU A 68 -13.91 3.49 -5.43
N ASP A 69 -15.17 3.68 -5.07
CA ASP A 69 -16.01 4.69 -5.71
C ASP A 69 -15.43 6.10 -5.50
N PRO A 70 -15.64 7.03 -6.44
CA PRO A 70 -15.21 8.42 -6.26
C PRO A 70 -15.69 9.03 -4.94
N GLY A 71 -14.79 9.66 -4.19
CA GLY A 71 -15.11 10.30 -2.91
C GLY A 71 -14.91 9.36 -1.70
N THR A 72 -14.53 8.11 -1.88
CA THR A 72 -14.19 7.21 -0.77
C THR A 72 -12.79 7.46 -0.25
N ILE A 73 -12.56 7.16 1.03
CA ILE A 73 -11.24 7.28 1.67
C ILE A 73 -10.24 6.34 0.99
N ALA A 74 -10.63 5.11 0.69
CA ALA A 74 -9.77 4.14 0.05
C ALA A 74 -9.29 4.64 -1.33
N ARG A 75 -10.21 5.16 -2.15
CA ARG A 75 -9.87 5.74 -3.45
C ARG A 75 -8.90 6.90 -3.32
N ALA A 76 -9.20 7.85 -2.45
CA ALA A 76 -8.36 9.02 -2.23
C ALA A 76 -6.97 8.65 -1.71
N THR A 77 -6.89 7.66 -0.81
CA THR A 77 -5.61 7.14 -0.30
C THR A 77 -4.77 6.56 -1.43
N LEU A 78 -5.33 5.71 -2.27
CA LEU A 78 -4.60 5.11 -3.40
C LEU A 78 -4.14 6.17 -4.41
N GLU A 79 -4.99 7.13 -4.73
CA GLU A 79 -4.62 8.25 -5.62
C GLU A 79 -3.46 9.07 -5.05
N ASN A 80 -3.45 9.31 -3.75
CA ASN A 80 -2.38 10.03 -3.06
C ASN A 80 -1.04 9.29 -3.17
N TYR A 81 -1.03 7.97 -2.94
CA TYR A 81 0.17 7.15 -3.12
C TYR A 81 0.60 7.06 -4.59
N CYS A 82 -0.34 6.99 -5.52
CA CYS A 82 -0.01 7.07 -6.95
C CYS A 82 0.71 8.37 -7.29
N HIS A 83 0.21 9.50 -6.79
CA HIS A 83 0.83 10.79 -7.00
C HIS A 83 2.27 10.83 -6.47
N SER A 84 2.51 10.35 -5.25
CA SER A 84 3.86 10.34 -4.65
C SER A 84 4.83 9.38 -5.36
N ASN A 85 4.32 8.35 -6.02
CA ASN A 85 5.11 7.34 -6.72
C ASN A 85 5.28 7.65 -8.22
N GLY A 86 4.71 8.74 -8.71
CA GLY A 86 4.73 9.05 -10.14
C GLY A 86 3.96 8.03 -10.99
N VAL A 87 2.90 7.46 -10.43
CA VAL A 87 2.04 6.45 -11.05
C VAL A 87 0.72 7.08 -11.45
N GLU A 88 0.28 6.86 -12.70
CA GLU A 88 -1.06 7.25 -13.12
C GLU A 88 -2.11 6.33 -12.46
N PRO A 89 -3.10 6.87 -11.74
CA PRO A 89 -4.13 6.06 -11.10
C PRO A 89 -4.98 5.33 -12.16
N ARG A 90 -4.94 4.01 -12.13
CA ARG A 90 -5.72 3.14 -13.00
C ARG A 90 -6.36 2.04 -12.16
N PHE A 91 -7.69 2.02 -12.10
CA PHE A 91 -8.45 1.13 -11.21
C PHE A 91 -9.02 -0.09 -11.95
N GLU A 92 -8.46 -0.47 -13.08
CA GLU A 92 -8.92 -1.60 -13.90
C GLU A 92 -8.01 -2.84 -13.88
N ASN A 93 -6.78 -2.74 -13.38
CA ASN A 93 -5.81 -3.85 -13.37
C ASN A 93 -6.01 -4.77 -12.16
N TRP A 94 -7.13 -5.50 -12.16
CA TRP A 94 -7.46 -6.42 -11.08
C TRP A 94 -7.03 -7.85 -11.39
N TYR A 95 -6.40 -8.49 -10.40
CA TYR A 95 -6.06 -9.92 -10.39
C TYR A 95 -6.91 -10.62 -9.35
N ASP A 96 -7.56 -11.70 -9.73
CA ASP A 96 -8.48 -12.44 -8.87
C ASP A 96 -8.05 -13.91 -8.79
N ASN A 97 -7.79 -14.40 -7.59
CA ASN A 97 -7.51 -15.82 -7.34
C ASN A 97 -8.59 -16.49 -6.46
N GLY A 98 -9.76 -15.91 -6.38
CA GLY A 98 -10.88 -16.41 -5.58
C GLY A 98 -10.93 -15.83 -4.18
N LYS A 99 -9.86 -15.91 -3.39
CA LYS A 99 -9.78 -15.35 -2.03
C LYS A 99 -9.26 -13.90 -2.04
N TYR A 100 -8.23 -13.63 -2.82
CA TYR A 100 -7.57 -12.34 -2.91
C TYR A 100 -7.94 -11.65 -4.20
N HIS A 101 -8.47 -10.45 -4.08
CA HIS A 101 -8.83 -9.59 -5.19
C HIS A 101 -7.91 -8.38 -5.15
N THR A 102 -6.93 -8.35 -6.05
CA THR A 102 -5.81 -7.41 -5.96
C THR A 102 -5.76 -6.46 -7.15
N LEU A 103 -5.78 -5.17 -6.85
CA LEU A 103 -5.49 -4.10 -7.79
C LEU A 103 -3.99 -3.80 -7.76
N VAL A 104 -3.36 -3.71 -8.92
CA VAL A 104 -1.95 -3.34 -9.04
C VAL A 104 -1.80 -2.17 -9.98
N MET A 105 -1.10 -1.14 -9.54
CA MET A 105 -0.77 0.04 -10.35
C MET A 105 0.75 0.14 -10.50
N TYR A 106 1.18 0.13 -11.76
CA TYR A 106 2.59 0.08 -12.13
C TYR A 106 3.12 1.45 -12.50
N ASP A 107 4.41 1.68 -12.22
CA ASP A 107 5.11 2.83 -12.79
C ASP A 107 5.52 2.55 -14.26
N GLN A 108 6.17 3.52 -14.89
CA GLN A 108 6.64 3.40 -16.27
C GLN A 108 7.71 2.32 -16.47
N ASN A 109 8.38 1.87 -15.41
CA ASN A 109 9.35 0.77 -15.43
C ASN A 109 8.72 -0.57 -15.07
N HIS A 110 7.39 -0.62 -15.01
CA HIS A 110 6.61 -1.80 -14.68
C HIS A 110 6.84 -2.34 -13.26
N ALA A 111 7.23 -1.48 -12.34
CA ALA A 111 7.28 -1.81 -10.91
C ALA A 111 5.88 -1.63 -10.28
N PRO A 112 5.41 -2.59 -9.46
CA PRO A 112 4.09 -2.53 -8.82
C PRO A 112 4.11 -1.59 -7.62
N MET A 113 4.04 -0.29 -7.88
CA MET A 113 4.27 0.74 -6.87
C MET A 113 3.12 0.94 -5.91
N VAL A 114 1.88 0.71 -6.35
CA VAL A 114 0.68 0.84 -5.50
C VAL A 114 -0.20 -0.39 -5.71
N CYS A 115 -0.39 -1.15 -4.64
CA CYS A 115 -1.20 -2.37 -4.64
C CYS A 115 -2.28 -2.28 -3.57
N PHE A 116 -3.45 -2.85 -3.87
CA PHE A 116 -4.58 -2.90 -2.97
C PHE A 116 -5.28 -4.25 -3.09
N THR A 117 -5.39 -4.98 -1.99
CA THR A 117 -6.05 -6.28 -1.94
C THR A 117 -7.27 -6.23 -1.04
N VAL A 118 -8.40 -6.70 -1.56
CA VAL A 118 -9.57 -7.06 -0.76
C VAL A 118 -9.57 -8.57 -0.57
N ILE A 119 -9.59 -9.02 0.68
CA ILE A 119 -9.65 -10.44 1.02
C ILE A 119 -11.12 -10.81 1.21
N ARG A 120 -11.63 -11.71 0.38
CA ARG A 120 -13.03 -12.10 0.40
C ARG A 120 -13.42 -12.80 1.70
N SER A 121 -14.62 -12.53 2.17
CA SER A 121 -15.20 -13.09 3.40
C SER A 121 -14.31 -12.92 4.64
N CYS A 122 -13.47 -11.91 4.65
CA CYS A 122 -12.53 -11.65 5.72
C CYS A 122 -12.99 -10.44 6.54
N PRO A 123 -13.08 -10.57 7.88
CA PRO A 123 -13.37 -9.46 8.78
C PRO A 123 -12.09 -8.68 9.09
N HIS A 124 -12.17 -7.76 10.06
CA HIS A 124 -11.02 -7.03 10.58
C HIS A 124 -10.09 -7.97 11.37
N THR A 125 -9.15 -8.59 10.68
CA THR A 125 -8.20 -9.55 11.28
C THR A 125 -6.87 -9.53 10.54
N TYR A 126 -5.82 -10.00 11.22
CA TYR A 126 -4.50 -10.18 10.63
C TYR A 126 -4.18 -11.68 10.55
N THR A 127 -3.70 -12.13 9.42
CA THR A 127 -3.30 -13.52 9.20
C THR A 127 -1.84 -13.65 8.77
N ALA A 128 -1.21 -14.78 9.07
CA ALA A 128 0.14 -15.06 8.65
C ALA A 128 0.31 -15.01 7.11
N GLU A 129 -0.73 -15.33 6.37
CA GLU A 129 -0.74 -15.26 4.90
C GLU A 129 -0.52 -13.83 4.39
N MET A 130 -1.06 -12.82 5.08
CA MET A 130 -0.86 -11.42 4.70
C MET A 130 0.62 -11.05 4.75
N ALA A 131 1.31 -11.44 5.81
CA ALA A 131 2.75 -11.20 5.95
C ALA A 131 3.53 -11.91 4.84
N GLN A 132 3.22 -13.17 4.59
CA GLN A 132 3.90 -13.97 3.58
C GLN A 132 3.69 -13.42 2.17
N LEU A 133 2.45 -13.10 1.80
CA LEU A 133 2.14 -12.54 0.48
C LEU A 133 2.85 -11.22 0.24
N THR A 134 2.78 -10.31 1.21
CA THR A 134 3.41 -8.99 1.06
C THR A 134 4.93 -9.10 1.05
N TRP A 135 5.51 -10.06 1.77
CA TRP A 135 6.94 -10.30 1.72
C TRP A 135 7.38 -10.91 0.39
N ASP A 136 6.82 -12.08 0.02
CA ASP A 136 7.29 -12.88 -1.12
C ASP A 136 7.05 -12.18 -2.46
N HIS A 137 5.94 -11.43 -2.58
CA HIS A 137 5.53 -10.86 -3.87
C HIS A 137 5.72 -9.35 -3.98
N PHE A 138 6.20 -8.69 -2.93
CA PHE A 138 6.29 -7.24 -2.94
C PHE A 138 7.52 -6.71 -2.19
N MET A 139 7.52 -6.72 -0.87
CA MET A 139 8.51 -5.99 -0.08
C MET A 139 9.94 -6.41 -0.38
N CYS A 140 10.23 -7.73 -0.46
CA CYS A 140 11.59 -8.22 -0.65
C CYS A 140 12.22 -7.80 -1.99
N HIS A 141 11.42 -7.35 -2.93
CA HIS A 141 11.86 -6.91 -4.26
C HIS A 141 12.24 -5.43 -4.33
N PHE A 142 11.93 -4.65 -3.30
CA PHE A 142 12.25 -3.22 -3.27
C PHE A 142 13.48 -2.92 -2.44
N ARG A 143 14.24 -1.93 -2.88
CA ARG A 143 15.38 -1.36 -2.16
C ARG A 143 15.33 0.16 -2.20
N ARG A 144 15.72 0.78 -1.09
CA ARG A 144 15.95 2.23 -1.01
C ARG A 144 17.44 2.49 -1.24
N ASN A 145 17.77 3.24 -2.27
CA ASN A 145 19.14 3.65 -2.54
C ASN A 145 19.59 4.78 -1.58
N GLU A 146 20.89 5.03 -1.51
CA GLU A 146 21.45 6.10 -0.66
C GLU A 146 20.97 7.49 -1.07
N ASP A 147 20.69 7.69 -2.36
CA ASP A 147 20.16 8.94 -2.90
C ASP A 147 18.64 9.12 -2.65
N GLY A 148 18.00 8.16 -1.99
CA GLY A 148 16.57 8.18 -1.68
C GLY A 148 15.66 7.60 -2.77
N SER A 149 16.19 7.23 -3.93
CA SER A 149 15.42 6.58 -4.99
C SER A 149 15.05 5.14 -4.64
N ILE A 150 14.03 4.61 -5.32
CA ILE A 150 13.60 3.21 -5.18
C ILE A 150 14.13 2.40 -6.36
N ARG A 151 14.59 1.19 -6.04
CA ARG A 151 14.92 0.15 -7.02
C ARG A 151 14.02 -1.05 -6.80
N TYR A 152 13.47 -1.57 -7.89
CA TYR A 152 12.66 -2.79 -7.93
C TYR A 152 13.45 -3.89 -8.64
N ASP A 153 13.64 -5.02 -7.96
CA ASP A 153 14.41 -6.20 -8.44
C ASP A 153 13.49 -7.40 -8.71
N GLY A 154 12.28 -7.15 -9.12
CA GLY A 154 11.29 -8.19 -9.40
C GLY A 154 11.21 -8.67 -10.85
#